data_d040ba2609046b22d7bce29ce0243d67
#
_entry.id   d040ba2609046b22d7bce29ce0243d67
#
_cell.length_a   1.000
_cell.length_b   1.000
_cell.length_c   1.000
_cell.angle_alpha   90.00
_cell.angle_beta   90.00
_cell.angle_gamma   90.00
#
_symmetry.space_group_name_H-M   'P 1'
#
loop_
_entity.id
_entity.type
_entity.pdbx_description
1 polymer ?
#
loop_
_entity_poly.entity_id
_entity_poly.type
_entity_poly.pdbx_seq_one_letter_code
_entity_poly.pdbx_strand_id
1 'polypeptide(L)'
;MRWKKFYICGRKTIEMKSKQPKTWKQSEKTAGVSEPAVAYGRTYYTHFIPQNDFALVKKAKEGIDTNVFYTFAESIKMPEKFLAAVINLSPRTISNYRDQNKSLEANYSEHLLKLISLFELGKEYLGNIDEFNDWLQKPMWGLDEKPIDFLNTSGGVDLIIDRLERMAQGYPL
;
A
#
# COMPACT_ATOMS: atom_id res chain seq x y z
N MET A 1 -26.00 -16.70 36.16
CA MET A 1 -25.72 -17.06 37.58
C MET A 1 -25.02 -18.39 37.63
N ARG A 2 -23.74 -18.40 37.95
CA ARG A 2 -23.09 -19.63 38.45
C ARG A 2 -21.76 -19.23 39.09
N TRP A 3 -21.76 -19.16 40.44
CA TRP A 3 -20.59 -18.87 41.27
C TRP A 3 -19.76 -20.15 41.39
N LYS A 4 -18.45 -20.06 41.07
CA LYS A 4 -17.50 -21.14 41.44
C LYS A 4 -16.86 -20.77 42.79
N LYS A 5 -17.18 -21.50 43.84
CA LYS A 5 -16.51 -21.44 45.12
C LYS A 5 -15.16 -22.12 45.02
N PHE A 6 -14.09 -21.39 45.31
CA PHE A 6 -12.80 -21.98 45.62
C PHE A 6 -12.65 -22.09 47.14
N TYR A 7 -12.42 -23.27 47.64
CA TYR A 7 -12.05 -23.52 49.01
C TYR A 7 -10.57 -23.32 49.16
N ILE A 8 -10.15 -22.44 50.08
CA ILE A 8 -8.79 -22.38 50.63
C ILE A 8 -8.90 -22.48 52.12
N CYS A 9 -8.21 -23.50 52.65
CA CYS A 9 -8.10 -23.80 54.06
C CYS A 9 -7.23 -22.75 54.82
N GLY A 10 -7.79 -22.16 55.83
CA GLY A 10 -7.08 -21.65 56.99
C GLY A 10 -6.55 -20.20 56.94
N ARG A 11 -7.24 -19.39 57.75
CA ARG A 11 -6.78 -18.16 58.44
C ARG A 11 -6.74 -16.82 57.71
N LYS A 12 -7.63 -15.97 58.24
CA LYS A 12 -7.67 -14.51 58.19
C LYS A 12 -8.04 -13.89 56.82
N THR A 13 -9.31 -13.51 56.76
CA THR A 13 -9.87 -12.54 55.79
C THR A 13 -9.17 -11.19 55.96
N ILE A 14 -8.38 -10.82 54.97
CA ILE A 14 -7.92 -9.44 54.81
C ILE A 14 -8.90 -8.78 53.80
N GLU A 15 -9.73 -7.88 54.30
CA GLU A 15 -10.54 -7.00 53.44
C GLU A 15 -9.62 -6.04 52.72
N MET A 16 -9.33 -6.35 51.44
CA MET A 16 -8.70 -5.36 50.58
C MET A 16 -9.78 -4.43 49.99
N LYS A 17 -9.87 -3.23 50.53
CA LYS A 17 -10.62 -2.14 49.90
C LYS A 17 -10.02 -1.88 48.53
N SER A 18 -10.81 -2.18 47.49
CA SER A 18 -10.49 -1.83 46.12
C SER A 18 -10.45 -0.31 45.99
N LYS A 19 -9.23 0.25 45.89
CA LYS A 19 -9.07 1.65 45.45
C LYS A 19 -9.43 1.71 43.97
N GLN A 20 -10.50 2.42 43.67
CA GLN A 20 -10.84 2.74 42.31
C GLN A 20 -9.69 3.50 41.62
N PRO A 21 -9.35 3.20 40.36
CA PRO A 21 -8.34 3.94 39.64
C PRO A 21 -8.80 5.37 39.46
N LYS A 22 -7.93 6.32 39.83
CA LYS A 22 -8.18 7.76 39.61
C LYS A 22 -8.38 8.00 38.11
N THR A 23 -9.56 8.50 37.76
CA THR A 23 -9.82 9.05 36.43
C THR A 23 -8.83 10.17 36.16
N TRP A 24 -7.99 10.02 35.15
CA TRP A 24 -7.19 11.11 34.61
C TRP A 24 -8.12 12.15 34.02
N LYS A 25 -8.22 13.31 34.67
CA LYS A 25 -8.81 14.48 34.04
C LYS A 25 -7.92 14.87 32.88
N GLN A 26 -8.45 14.79 31.67
CA GLN A 26 -7.80 15.40 30.50
C GLN A 26 -7.59 16.89 30.85
N SER A 27 -6.34 17.31 30.87
CA SER A 27 -5.99 18.72 30.97
C SER A 27 -6.41 19.40 29.67
N GLU A 28 -7.28 20.38 29.82
CA GLU A 28 -7.69 21.27 28.74
C GLU A 28 -6.50 22.08 28.24
N LYS A 29 -6.44 22.16 26.90
CA LYS A 29 -5.89 23.25 26.10
C LYS A 29 -4.42 23.63 26.32
N THR A 30 -3.55 22.96 25.61
CA THR A 30 -2.39 23.66 25.07
C THR A 30 -2.82 24.30 23.75
N ALA A 31 -2.66 25.62 23.70
CA ALA A 31 -2.89 26.44 22.51
C ALA A 31 -2.17 25.85 21.31
N GLY A 32 -2.91 25.77 20.20
CA GLY A 32 -2.43 25.22 18.96
C GLY A 32 -1.16 25.88 18.47
N VAL A 33 -0.08 25.13 18.47
CA VAL A 33 0.86 25.22 17.40
C VAL A 33 0.18 24.44 16.26
N SER A 34 -0.45 25.16 15.36
CA SER A 34 -0.77 24.62 14.05
C SER A 34 0.56 24.37 13.38
N GLU A 35 1.11 23.19 13.56
CA GLU A 35 2.04 22.70 12.56
C GLU A 35 1.31 22.85 11.22
N PRO A 36 1.94 23.50 10.21
CA PRO A 36 1.36 23.47 8.91
C PRO A 36 1.16 21.98 8.65
N ALA A 37 -0.08 21.57 8.49
CA ALA A 37 -0.39 20.29 7.94
C ALA A 37 0.27 20.32 6.55
N VAL A 38 1.53 19.86 6.50
CA VAL A 38 2.08 19.34 5.28
C VAL A 38 1.13 18.20 5.03
N ALA A 39 0.09 18.48 4.28
CA ALA A 39 -0.70 17.49 3.62
C ALA A 39 0.30 16.75 2.74
N TYR A 40 0.98 15.76 3.34
CA TYR A 40 1.47 14.63 2.59
C TYR A 40 0.20 14.10 1.95
N GLY A 41 -0.04 14.53 0.72
CA GLY A 41 -1.19 14.10 -0.02
C GLY A 41 -1.18 12.59 0.05
N ARG A 42 -2.05 12.05 0.88
CA ARG A 42 -2.39 10.62 0.78
C ARG A 42 -2.84 10.50 -0.65
N THR A 43 -1.94 10.02 -1.45
CA THR A 43 -2.08 10.01 -2.88
C THR A 43 -3.38 9.26 -3.13
N TYR A 44 -4.29 9.84 -3.90
CA TYR A 44 -5.65 9.33 -4.14
C TYR A 44 -5.68 7.83 -4.49
N TYR A 45 -4.61 7.32 -5.11
CA TYR A 45 -4.48 5.91 -5.50
C TYR A 45 -4.15 4.96 -4.34
N THR A 46 -3.62 5.43 -3.18
CA THR A 46 -3.33 4.53 -2.04
C THR A 46 -4.60 3.86 -1.48
N HIS A 47 -5.76 4.49 -1.69
CA HIS A 47 -7.05 3.90 -1.37
C HIS A 47 -7.37 2.65 -2.22
N PHE A 48 -6.68 2.47 -3.34
CA PHE A 48 -6.88 1.35 -4.25
C PHE A 48 -5.97 0.16 -3.94
N ILE A 49 -5.03 0.26 -2.98
CA ILE A 49 -4.16 -0.86 -2.60
C ILE A 49 -5.03 -1.99 -2.04
N PRO A 50 -5.06 -3.16 -2.70
CA PRO A 50 -5.82 -4.29 -2.21
C PRO A 50 -5.15 -4.89 -0.97
N GLN A 51 -5.94 -5.26 0.03
CA GLN A 51 -5.43 -5.85 1.27
C GLN A 51 -5.03 -7.32 1.12
N ASN A 52 -5.49 -7.98 0.07
CA ASN A 52 -5.20 -9.38 -0.26
C ASN A 52 -5.59 -9.66 -1.73
N ASP A 53 -5.16 -10.81 -2.24
CA ASP A 53 -5.40 -11.23 -3.63
C ASP A 53 -6.88 -11.29 -3.99
N PHE A 54 -7.74 -11.71 -3.06
CA PHE A 54 -9.18 -11.75 -3.29
C PHE A 54 -9.76 -10.34 -3.53
N ALA A 55 -9.34 -9.36 -2.71
CA ALA A 55 -9.74 -7.97 -2.86
C ALA A 55 -9.21 -7.38 -4.16
N LEU A 56 -7.98 -7.75 -4.56
CA LEU A 56 -7.39 -7.36 -5.83
C LEU A 56 -8.23 -7.85 -7.01
N VAL A 57 -8.51 -9.16 -7.07
CA VAL A 57 -9.31 -9.75 -8.14
C VAL A 57 -10.71 -9.16 -8.21
N LYS A 58 -11.33 -8.92 -7.05
CA LYS A 58 -12.66 -8.29 -6.99
C LYS A 58 -12.65 -6.88 -7.57
N LYS A 59 -11.71 -6.03 -7.13
CA LYS A 59 -11.55 -4.66 -7.65
C LYS A 59 -11.21 -4.65 -9.13
N ALA A 60 -10.35 -5.55 -9.58
CA ALA A 60 -10.00 -5.66 -10.99
C ALA A 60 -11.22 -5.98 -11.86
N LYS A 61 -12.10 -6.90 -11.41
CA LYS A 61 -13.34 -7.23 -12.12
C LYS A 61 -14.36 -6.09 -12.18
N GLU A 62 -14.38 -5.24 -11.15
CA GLU A 62 -15.21 -4.02 -11.13
C GLU A 62 -14.71 -2.97 -12.12
N GLY A 63 -13.41 -3.04 -12.49
CA GLY A 63 -12.73 -2.07 -13.32
C GLY A 63 -12.27 -0.85 -12.55
N ILE A 64 -11.13 -0.29 -12.95
CA ILE A 64 -10.52 0.89 -12.32
C ILE A 64 -10.77 2.11 -13.19
N ASP A 65 -11.19 3.22 -12.58
CA ASP A 65 -11.36 4.49 -13.26
C ASP A 65 -10.04 4.97 -13.88
N THR A 66 -10.09 5.48 -15.11
CA THR A 66 -8.91 5.97 -15.84
C THR A 66 -8.21 7.13 -15.13
N ASN A 67 -8.90 7.91 -14.31
CA ASN A 67 -8.28 8.97 -13.52
C ASN A 67 -7.24 8.41 -12.51
N VAL A 68 -7.43 7.19 -12.01
CA VAL A 68 -6.46 6.52 -11.15
C VAL A 68 -5.14 6.30 -11.89
N PHE A 69 -5.20 5.92 -13.17
CA PHE A 69 -4.00 5.78 -14.00
C PHE A 69 -3.21 7.09 -14.10
N TYR A 70 -3.87 8.21 -14.40
CA TYR A 70 -3.20 9.50 -14.53
C TYR A 70 -2.61 9.98 -13.20
N THR A 71 -3.39 9.92 -12.13
CA THR A 71 -2.92 10.28 -10.78
C THR A 71 -1.74 9.41 -10.33
N PHE A 72 -1.78 8.13 -10.66
CA PHE A 72 -0.68 7.22 -10.36
C PHE A 72 0.57 7.56 -11.17
N ALA A 73 0.47 7.77 -12.48
CA ALA A 73 1.59 8.17 -13.32
C ALA A 73 2.30 9.43 -12.80
N GLU A 74 1.51 10.46 -12.43
CA GLU A 74 2.03 11.69 -11.84
C GLU A 74 2.78 11.43 -10.53
N SER A 75 2.21 10.63 -9.65
CA SER A 75 2.76 10.37 -8.32
C SER A 75 4.06 9.57 -8.33
N ILE A 76 4.20 8.64 -9.29
CA ILE A 76 5.42 7.86 -9.47
C ILE A 76 6.47 8.57 -10.34
N LYS A 77 6.16 9.79 -10.80
CA LYS A 77 7.02 10.60 -11.68
C LYS A 77 7.43 9.90 -12.97
N MET A 78 6.57 9.04 -13.50
CA MET A 78 6.78 8.35 -14.76
C MET A 78 5.91 8.94 -15.87
N PRO A 79 6.42 9.04 -17.11
CA PRO A 79 5.61 9.48 -18.23
C PRO A 79 4.40 8.56 -18.45
N GLU A 80 3.22 9.15 -18.66
CA GLU A 80 1.99 8.41 -18.99
C GLU A 80 2.18 7.40 -20.14
N LYS A 81 2.96 7.80 -21.14
CA LYS A 81 3.28 6.93 -22.29
C LYS A 81 4.02 5.66 -21.85
N PHE A 82 4.92 5.76 -20.87
CA PHE A 82 5.64 4.62 -20.35
C PHE A 82 4.70 3.71 -19.56
N LEU A 83 3.94 4.26 -18.61
CA LEU A 83 2.98 3.49 -17.81
C LEU A 83 1.92 2.81 -18.70
N ALA A 84 1.45 3.50 -19.74
CA ALA A 84 0.54 2.91 -20.72
C ALA A 84 1.15 1.68 -21.41
N ALA A 85 2.39 1.78 -21.85
CA ALA A 85 3.10 0.64 -22.45
C ALA A 85 3.28 -0.52 -21.46
N VAL A 86 3.58 -0.23 -20.19
CA VAL A 86 3.71 -1.23 -19.13
C VAL A 86 2.41 -2.01 -18.94
N ILE A 87 1.25 -1.36 -18.92
CA ILE A 87 -0.05 -2.04 -18.82
C ILE A 87 -0.60 -2.55 -20.16
N ASN A 88 0.22 -2.55 -21.21
CA ASN A 88 -0.13 -3.02 -22.56
C ASN A 88 -1.31 -2.27 -23.21
N LEU A 89 -1.43 -0.98 -22.92
CA LEU A 89 -2.41 -0.09 -23.55
C LEU A 89 -1.73 1.02 -24.35
N SER A 90 -2.37 1.46 -25.44
CA SER A 90 -1.90 2.68 -26.10
C SER A 90 -2.35 3.92 -25.34
N PRO A 91 -1.55 5.01 -25.30
CA PRO A 91 -1.98 6.27 -24.69
C PRO A 91 -3.29 6.79 -25.27
N ARG A 92 -3.52 6.58 -26.57
CA ARG A 92 -4.78 6.92 -27.26
C ARG A 92 -5.97 6.14 -26.71
N THR A 93 -5.78 4.84 -26.42
CA THR A 93 -6.83 4.00 -25.84
C THR A 93 -7.23 4.49 -24.46
N ILE A 94 -6.25 4.84 -23.63
CA ILE A 94 -6.50 5.37 -22.28
C ILE A 94 -7.23 6.73 -22.37
N SER A 95 -6.78 7.62 -23.25
CA SER A 95 -7.47 8.90 -23.48
C SER A 95 -8.92 8.70 -23.93
N ASN A 96 -9.15 7.77 -24.85
CA ASN A 96 -10.51 7.45 -25.29
C ASN A 96 -11.40 6.92 -24.15
N TYR A 97 -10.83 6.09 -23.26
CA TYR A 97 -11.57 5.59 -22.09
C TYR A 97 -11.93 6.73 -21.13
N ARG A 98 -10.99 7.65 -20.88
CA ARG A 98 -11.24 8.85 -20.08
C ARG A 98 -12.36 9.71 -20.68
N ASP A 99 -12.28 10.01 -21.97
CA ASP A 99 -13.24 10.86 -22.67
C ASP A 99 -14.65 10.25 -22.68
N GLN A 100 -14.74 8.92 -22.65
CA GLN A 100 -15.99 8.16 -22.56
C GLN A 100 -16.43 7.84 -21.13
N ASN A 101 -15.70 8.29 -20.11
CA ASN A 101 -15.89 7.90 -18.70
C ASN A 101 -15.96 6.37 -18.50
N LYS A 102 -15.15 5.64 -19.26
CA LYS A 102 -15.10 4.19 -19.22
C LYS A 102 -13.98 3.73 -18.28
N SER A 103 -14.29 2.76 -17.42
CA SER A 103 -13.27 2.09 -16.58
C SER A 103 -12.36 1.18 -17.42
N LEU A 104 -11.15 0.94 -16.92
CA LEU A 104 -10.23 -0.04 -17.48
C LEU A 104 -10.84 -1.44 -17.38
N GLU A 105 -10.61 -2.29 -18.36
CA GLU A 105 -11.01 -3.69 -18.32
C GLU A 105 -10.25 -4.47 -17.24
N ALA A 106 -10.80 -5.61 -16.81
CA ALA A 106 -10.32 -6.37 -15.66
C ALA A 106 -8.81 -6.66 -15.69
N ASN A 107 -8.29 -7.08 -16.84
CA ASN A 107 -6.86 -7.41 -16.98
C ASN A 107 -5.94 -6.20 -16.80
N TYR A 108 -6.32 -5.05 -17.36
CA TYR A 108 -5.56 -3.81 -17.21
C TYR A 108 -5.69 -3.25 -15.80
N SER A 109 -6.87 -3.38 -15.20
CA SER A 109 -7.15 -3.00 -13.83
C SER A 109 -6.33 -3.82 -12.85
N GLU A 110 -6.25 -5.15 -13.04
CA GLU A 110 -5.42 -6.03 -12.21
C GLU A 110 -3.94 -5.61 -12.29
N HIS A 111 -3.43 -5.44 -13.50
CA HIS A 111 -2.05 -5.06 -13.69
C HIS A 111 -1.74 -3.69 -13.05
N LEU A 112 -2.62 -2.70 -13.23
CA LEU A 112 -2.48 -1.38 -12.60
C LEU A 112 -2.51 -1.47 -11.07
N LEU A 113 -3.40 -2.26 -10.48
CA LEU A 113 -3.47 -2.47 -9.04
C LEU A 113 -2.20 -3.10 -8.48
N LYS A 114 -1.63 -4.09 -9.17
CA LYS A 114 -0.35 -4.70 -8.78
C LYS A 114 0.80 -3.71 -8.87
N LEU A 115 0.85 -2.89 -9.91
CA LEU A 115 1.85 -1.82 -10.02
C LEU A 115 1.71 -0.82 -8.87
N ILE A 116 0.49 -0.40 -8.52
CA ILE A 116 0.26 0.49 -7.38
C ILE A 116 0.83 -0.15 -6.09
N SER A 117 0.54 -1.43 -5.84
CA SER A 117 1.06 -2.14 -4.67
C SER A 117 2.59 -2.21 -4.67
N LEU A 118 3.20 -2.52 -5.82
CA LEU A 118 4.65 -2.56 -5.98
C LEU A 118 5.31 -1.21 -5.66
N PHE A 119 4.77 -0.12 -6.21
CA PHE A 119 5.36 1.22 -6.02
C PHE A 119 5.22 1.72 -4.58
N GLU A 120 4.12 1.40 -3.90
CA GLU A 120 3.98 1.72 -2.47
C GLU A 120 4.95 0.91 -1.62
N LEU A 121 5.11 -0.39 -1.89
CA LEU A 121 6.07 -1.25 -1.21
C LEU A 121 7.51 -0.77 -1.45
N GLY A 122 7.84 -0.42 -2.69
CA GLY A 122 9.15 0.11 -3.06
C GLY A 122 9.47 1.42 -2.34
N LYS A 123 8.49 2.32 -2.24
CA LYS A 123 8.62 3.57 -1.49
C LYS A 123 8.80 3.32 0.01
N GLU A 124 8.10 2.33 0.57
CA GLU A 124 8.22 1.95 1.97
C GLU A 124 9.63 1.41 2.30
N TYR A 125 10.16 0.52 1.47
CA TYR A 125 11.43 -0.15 1.74
C TYR A 125 12.66 0.67 1.36
N LEU A 126 12.57 1.51 0.33
CA LEU A 126 13.68 2.33 -0.15
C LEU A 126 13.57 3.81 0.26
N GLY A 127 12.48 4.19 0.98
CA GLY A 127 12.30 5.49 1.60
C GLY A 127 11.55 6.50 0.76
N ASN A 128 11.71 6.54 -0.55
CA ASN A 128 10.98 7.45 -1.44
C ASN A 128 10.88 6.93 -2.87
N ILE A 129 10.07 7.64 -3.68
CA ILE A 129 9.78 7.22 -5.06
C ILE A 129 10.99 7.37 -5.99
N ASP A 130 11.86 8.33 -5.74
CA ASP A 130 13.02 8.57 -6.59
C ASP A 130 14.05 7.46 -6.42
N GLU A 131 14.33 7.05 -5.18
CA GLU A 131 15.19 5.91 -4.87
C GLU A 131 14.65 4.60 -5.44
N PHE A 132 13.33 4.42 -5.38
CA PHE A 132 12.69 3.24 -5.98
C PHE A 132 12.81 3.24 -7.51
N ASN A 133 12.58 4.39 -8.16
CA ASN A 133 12.75 4.53 -9.60
C ASN A 133 14.21 4.26 -10.04
N ASP A 134 15.17 4.73 -9.26
CA ASP A 134 16.60 4.46 -9.49
C ASP A 134 16.93 2.97 -9.33
N TRP A 135 16.35 2.32 -8.31
CA TRP A 135 16.52 0.89 -8.11
C TRP A 135 15.92 0.06 -9.25
N LEU A 136 14.74 0.43 -9.75
CA LEU A 136 14.12 -0.25 -10.90
C LEU A 136 14.98 -0.22 -12.16
N GLN A 137 15.88 0.74 -12.30
CA GLN A 137 16.74 0.91 -13.48
C GLN A 137 18.13 0.30 -13.32
N LYS A 138 18.48 -0.20 -12.14
CA LYS A 138 19.76 -0.88 -11.89
C LYS A 138 19.62 -2.37 -12.16
N PRO A 139 20.63 -3.02 -12.75
CA PRO A 139 20.64 -4.48 -12.90
C PRO A 139 20.47 -5.17 -11.55
N MET A 140 19.68 -6.23 -11.51
CA MET A 140 19.52 -7.06 -10.32
C MET A 140 20.80 -7.85 -10.08
N TRP A 141 21.15 -8.05 -8.78
CA TRP A 141 22.31 -8.87 -8.45
C TRP A 141 22.20 -10.26 -9.08
N GLY A 142 23.27 -10.65 -9.80
CA GLY A 142 23.36 -11.96 -10.46
C GLY A 142 22.59 -12.08 -11.77
N LEU A 143 21.96 -11.00 -12.21
CA LEU A 143 21.26 -10.90 -13.49
C LEU A 143 21.67 -9.61 -14.21
N ASP A 144 21.71 -9.67 -15.53
CA ASP A 144 21.96 -8.48 -16.36
C ASP A 144 20.66 -7.64 -16.56
N GLU A 145 19.50 -8.25 -16.27
CA GLU A 145 18.21 -7.63 -16.46
C GLU A 145 17.87 -6.66 -15.31
N LYS A 146 17.09 -5.65 -15.64
CA LYS A 146 16.62 -4.64 -14.71
C LYS A 146 15.21 -4.97 -14.22
N PRO A 147 14.85 -4.64 -12.97
CA PRO A 147 13.48 -4.81 -12.49
C PRO A 147 12.42 -4.20 -13.40
N ILE A 148 12.69 -3.03 -13.98
CA ILE A 148 11.77 -2.31 -14.84
C ILE A 148 11.34 -3.11 -16.09
N ASP A 149 12.22 -4.00 -16.58
CA ASP A 149 11.97 -4.80 -17.79
C ASP A 149 10.92 -5.90 -17.57
N PHE A 150 10.65 -6.25 -16.31
CA PHE A 150 9.64 -7.24 -15.92
C PHE A 150 8.25 -6.64 -15.67
N LEU A 151 8.14 -5.34 -15.57
CA LEU A 151 6.88 -4.68 -15.20
C LEU A 151 5.77 -4.77 -16.25
N ASN A 152 6.10 -5.18 -17.46
CA ASN A 152 5.15 -5.30 -18.57
C ASN A 152 4.22 -6.52 -18.49
N THR A 153 4.37 -7.36 -17.47
CA THR A 153 3.49 -8.49 -17.19
C THR A 153 3.08 -8.53 -15.73
N SER A 154 1.85 -8.97 -15.45
CA SER A 154 1.34 -9.13 -14.08
C SER A 154 2.21 -10.05 -13.23
N GLY A 155 2.68 -11.19 -13.81
CA GLY A 155 3.58 -12.11 -13.12
C GLY A 155 4.98 -11.52 -12.90
N GLY A 156 5.45 -10.66 -13.81
CA GLY A 156 6.71 -9.94 -13.61
C GLY A 156 6.64 -8.95 -12.46
N VAL A 157 5.49 -8.27 -12.29
CA VAL A 157 5.26 -7.41 -11.12
C VAL A 157 5.31 -8.22 -9.82
N ASP A 158 4.67 -9.39 -9.78
CA ASP A 158 4.70 -10.29 -8.61
C ASP A 158 6.14 -10.75 -8.30
N LEU A 159 6.93 -11.06 -9.33
CA LEU A 159 8.34 -11.41 -9.17
C LEU A 159 9.15 -10.29 -8.52
N ILE A 160 8.93 -9.04 -8.93
CA ILE A 160 9.65 -7.88 -8.37
C ILE A 160 9.19 -7.58 -6.94
N ILE A 161 7.90 -7.78 -6.62
CA ILE A 161 7.40 -7.70 -5.24
C ILE A 161 8.12 -8.72 -4.35
N ASP A 162 8.17 -9.99 -4.74
CA ASP A 162 8.88 -11.05 -3.97
C ASP A 162 10.37 -10.70 -3.76
N ARG A 163 11.03 -10.14 -4.77
CA ARG A 163 12.42 -9.68 -4.67
C ARG A 163 12.59 -8.56 -3.65
N LEU A 164 11.71 -7.56 -3.67
CA LEU A 164 11.73 -6.46 -2.70
C LEU A 164 11.51 -6.94 -1.27
N GLU A 165 10.54 -7.83 -1.07
CA GLU A 165 10.24 -8.40 0.25
C GLU A 165 11.42 -9.21 0.80
N ARG A 166 12.07 -10.03 -0.03
CA ARG A 166 13.27 -10.77 0.36
C ARG A 166 14.41 -9.82 0.72
N MET A 167 14.62 -8.78 -0.06
CA MET A 167 15.65 -7.77 0.24
C MET A 167 15.39 -7.08 1.59
N ALA A 168 14.14 -6.74 1.87
CA ALA A 168 13.75 -6.12 3.15
C ALA A 168 13.96 -7.06 4.35
N GLN A 169 13.86 -8.37 4.15
CA GLN A 169 14.13 -9.39 5.16
C GLN A 169 15.63 -9.74 5.30
N GLY A 170 16.51 -9.09 4.50
CA GLY A 170 17.96 -9.32 4.56
C GLY A 170 18.41 -10.59 3.87
N TYR A 171 17.59 -11.22 3.04
CA TYR A 171 18.04 -12.33 2.20
C TYR A 171 18.90 -11.81 1.05
N PRO A 172 20.01 -12.49 0.71
CA PRO A 172 20.75 -12.15 -0.50
C PRO A 172 19.86 -12.38 -1.73
N LEU A 173 19.91 -11.44 -2.64
CA LEU A 173 19.17 -11.46 -3.90
C LEU A 173 19.74 -12.50 -4.86
#